data_d7dc6b33a534cbb9f09757e32fa116ba
#
_entry.id   d7dc6b33a534cbb9f09757e32fa116ba
#
_cell.length_a   1.000
_cell.length_b   1.000
_cell.length_c   1.000
_cell.angle_alpha   90.00
_cell.angle_beta   90.00
_cell.angle_gamma   90.00
#
_symmetry.space_group_name_H-M   'P 1'
#
loop_
_entity.id
_entity.type
_entity.pdbx_description
1 polymer ?
#
loop_
_entity_poly.entity_id
_entity_poly.type
_entity_poly.pdbx_seq_one_letter_code
_entity_poly.pdbx_strand_id
1 'polypeptide(L)'
;VAREREPVGAVLFAYNGSRLAIAAIAKAGRQLPAGRDALVLTVWRTFAVGFSPEPAVQFDAACADEVGQAAEQTAAHGAALAQAAEFRAQPLAVRGTPVGKAVIDTANDHDASLIVLGSHRRAGLRGRLAGSVAAGVRFGYSRAHRVSHAP
;
A
#
# COMPACT_ATOMS: atom_id res chain seq x y z
N VAL A 1 -24.49 10.55 24.81
CA VAL A 1 -23.09 10.52 24.40
C VAL A 1 -23.03 9.99 22.97
N ALA A 2 -22.86 10.89 22.01
CA ALA A 2 -22.63 10.49 20.65
C ALA A 2 -21.34 9.67 20.61
N ARG A 3 -21.46 8.36 20.42
CA ARG A 3 -20.32 7.57 19.96
C ARG A 3 -19.94 8.17 18.61
N GLU A 4 -18.77 8.77 18.54
CA GLU A 4 -18.16 9.10 17.28
C GLU A 4 -18.18 7.81 16.45
N ARG A 5 -19.02 7.77 15.44
CA ARG A 5 -18.98 6.70 14.46
C ARG A 5 -17.61 6.80 13.81
N GLU A 6 -16.74 5.86 14.10
CA GLU A 6 -15.53 5.73 13.32
C GLU A 6 -15.91 5.76 11.83
N PRO A 7 -15.20 6.54 11.03
CA PRO A 7 -15.52 6.61 9.60
C PRO A 7 -15.49 5.21 9.02
N VAL A 8 -16.63 4.77 8.50
CA VAL A 8 -16.82 3.44 7.92
C VAL A 8 -16.25 3.43 6.51
N GLY A 9 -14.94 3.67 6.40
CA GLY A 9 -14.22 3.56 5.14
C GLY A 9 -13.35 2.33 5.11
N ALA A 10 -12.98 1.90 3.91
CA ALA A 10 -12.06 0.80 3.73
C ALA A 10 -10.68 1.13 4.32
N VAL A 11 -9.97 0.10 4.76
CA VAL A 11 -8.56 0.18 5.10
C VAL A 11 -7.74 -0.07 3.85
N LEU A 12 -6.80 0.80 3.54
CA LEU A 12 -5.85 0.57 2.46
C LEU A 12 -4.53 0.08 3.02
N PHE A 13 -4.15 -1.12 2.63
CA PHE A 13 -2.83 -1.68 2.91
C PHE A 13 -1.91 -1.44 1.71
N ALA A 14 -0.82 -0.72 1.91
CA ALA A 14 0.25 -0.67 0.92
C ALA A 14 1.15 -1.89 1.11
N TYR A 15 1.13 -2.79 0.13
CA TYR A 15 1.73 -4.12 0.23
C TYR A 15 2.74 -4.36 -0.89
N ASN A 16 3.93 -4.76 -0.54
CA ASN A 16 5.02 -5.06 -1.47
C ASN A 16 5.64 -6.45 -1.28
N GLY A 17 4.98 -7.31 -0.51
CA GLY A 17 5.49 -8.64 -0.19
C GLY A 17 6.56 -8.69 0.91
N SER A 18 6.95 -7.56 1.46
CA SER A 18 7.97 -7.51 2.52
C SER A 18 7.45 -8.04 3.86
N ARG A 19 8.36 -8.48 4.71
CA ARG A 19 8.04 -8.92 6.08
C ARG A 19 7.34 -7.83 6.89
N LEU A 20 7.69 -6.58 6.65
CA LEU A 20 7.07 -5.44 7.34
C LEU A 20 5.64 -5.22 6.89
N ALA A 21 5.37 -5.36 5.60
CA ALA A 21 4.01 -5.27 5.07
C ALA A 21 3.13 -6.42 5.60
N ILE A 22 3.66 -7.63 5.67
CA ILE A 22 2.98 -8.79 6.28
C ILE A 22 2.67 -8.53 7.76
N ALA A 23 3.65 -8.04 8.51
CA ALA A 23 3.48 -7.71 9.93
C ALA A 23 2.45 -6.58 10.15
N ALA A 24 2.42 -5.61 9.24
CA ALA A 24 1.45 -4.52 9.27
C ALA A 24 0.01 -5.02 9.13
N ILE A 25 -0.25 -5.94 8.21
CA ILE A 25 -1.57 -6.57 8.04
C ILE A 25 -1.96 -7.34 9.31
N ALA A 26 -1.07 -8.17 9.84
CA ALA A 26 -1.32 -8.95 11.05
C ALA A 26 -1.61 -8.04 12.27
N LYS A 27 -0.84 -6.97 12.42
CA LYS A 27 -1.05 -6.00 13.50
C LYS A 27 -2.38 -5.28 13.38
N ALA A 28 -2.74 -4.84 12.18
CA ALA A 28 -4.02 -4.21 11.92
C ALA A 28 -5.19 -5.15 12.22
N GLY A 29 -5.07 -6.43 11.88
CA GLY A 29 -6.08 -7.44 12.20
C GLY A 29 -6.33 -7.62 13.70
N ARG A 30 -5.30 -7.40 14.53
CA ARG A 30 -5.44 -7.45 15.99
C ARG A 30 -6.03 -6.17 16.61
N GLN A 31 -5.93 -5.05 15.91
CA GLN A 31 -6.31 -3.72 16.43
C GLN A 31 -7.62 -3.19 15.87
N LEU A 32 -8.04 -3.67 14.72
CA LEU A 32 -9.23 -3.20 14.03
C LEU A 32 -10.36 -4.24 14.13
N PRO A 33 -11.62 -3.79 14.11
CA PRO A 33 -12.76 -4.70 14.12
C PRO A 33 -12.74 -5.67 12.94
N ALA A 34 -13.15 -6.92 13.20
CA ALA A 34 -13.31 -7.94 12.17
C ALA A 34 -14.39 -7.57 11.14
N GLY A 35 -14.23 -8.05 9.91
CA GLY A 35 -15.22 -7.84 8.84
C GLY A 35 -15.13 -6.49 8.16
N ARG A 36 -14.13 -5.69 8.45
CA ARG A 36 -13.91 -4.39 7.81
C ARG A 36 -13.43 -4.56 6.37
N ASP A 37 -13.93 -3.73 5.47
CA ASP A 37 -13.47 -3.69 4.09
C ASP A 37 -12.02 -3.24 4.03
N ALA A 38 -11.24 -3.91 3.20
CA ALA A 38 -9.84 -3.60 2.98
C ALA A 38 -9.47 -3.68 1.49
N LEU A 39 -8.56 -2.82 1.09
CA LEU A 39 -7.95 -2.82 -0.21
C LEU A 39 -6.46 -3.07 -0.04
N VAL A 40 -5.94 -4.10 -0.66
CA VAL A 40 -4.51 -4.42 -0.62
C VAL A 40 -3.88 -3.97 -1.92
N LEU A 41 -3.13 -2.89 -1.83
CA LEU A 41 -2.55 -2.19 -2.97
C LEU A 41 -1.08 -2.54 -3.14
N THR A 42 -0.74 -3.01 -4.33
CA THR A 42 0.64 -3.10 -4.80
C THR A 42 0.87 -2.07 -5.89
N VAL A 43 1.75 -1.12 -5.64
CA VAL A 43 2.15 -0.13 -6.63
C VAL A 43 3.38 -0.63 -7.36
N TRP A 44 3.32 -0.60 -8.68
CA TRP A 44 4.43 -1.00 -9.53
C TRP A 44 4.80 0.09 -10.53
N ARG A 45 6.02 0.03 -11.00
CA ARG A 45 6.54 0.94 -12.00
C ARG A 45 7.38 0.17 -13.00
N THR A 46 7.35 0.60 -14.24
CA THR A 46 8.33 0.18 -15.21
C THR A 46 9.63 0.93 -14.96
N PHE A 47 10.71 0.19 -14.78
CA PHE A 47 12.02 0.83 -14.85
C PHE A 47 12.28 1.19 -16.30
N ALA A 48 12.32 2.48 -16.61
CA ALA A 48 13.00 2.92 -17.79
C ALA A 48 14.47 2.58 -17.58
N VAL A 49 14.96 1.54 -18.21
CA VAL A 49 16.39 1.28 -18.31
C VAL A 49 16.91 2.36 -19.26
N GLY A 50 17.34 3.49 -18.70
CA GLY A 50 17.98 4.54 -19.46
C GLY A 50 19.17 4.00 -20.20
N PHE A 51 19.45 4.52 -21.37
CA PHE A 51 20.58 4.31 -22.26
C PHE A 51 20.51 3.17 -23.29
N SER A 52 19.37 2.82 -23.83
CA SER A 52 19.34 2.11 -25.11
C SER A 52 18.53 2.89 -26.12
N PRO A 53 19.17 3.46 -27.15
CA PRO A 53 18.41 3.95 -28.28
C PRO A 53 17.94 2.74 -29.08
N GLU A 54 16.69 2.60 -29.19
CA GLU A 54 15.91 1.78 -30.06
C GLU A 54 15.66 0.35 -29.68
N PRO A 55 15.57 -0.66 -29.50
CA PRO A 55 14.48 -1.64 -29.39
C PRO A 55 13.73 -1.59 -28.04
N ALA A 56 13.93 -0.52 -27.30
CA ALA A 56 13.41 -0.33 -25.95
C ALA A 56 11.87 -0.36 -25.88
N VAL A 57 11.16 0.04 -26.92
CA VAL A 57 9.69 0.16 -26.86
C VAL A 57 9.01 -1.21 -26.83
N GLN A 58 9.49 -2.21 -27.54
CA GLN A 58 8.92 -3.57 -27.53
C GLN A 58 9.34 -4.36 -26.29
N PHE A 59 10.57 -4.15 -25.84
CA PHE A 59 11.09 -4.75 -24.60
C PHE A 59 10.39 -4.18 -23.36
N ASP A 60 10.15 -2.89 -23.35
CA ASP A 60 9.45 -2.22 -22.25
C ASP A 60 7.99 -2.65 -22.10
N ALA A 61 7.29 -2.90 -23.21
CA ALA A 61 5.90 -3.37 -23.16
C ALA A 61 5.79 -4.80 -22.61
N ALA A 62 6.63 -5.72 -23.04
CA ALA A 62 6.65 -7.09 -22.51
C ALA A 62 7.07 -7.14 -21.05
N CYS A 63 8.11 -6.38 -20.66
CA CYS A 63 8.53 -6.26 -19.26
C CYS A 63 7.47 -5.57 -18.41
N ALA A 64 6.75 -4.59 -18.93
CA ALA A 64 5.66 -3.94 -18.22
C ALA A 64 4.54 -4.92 -17.92
N ASP A 65 4.16 -5.78 -18.85
CA ASP A 65 3.15 -6.82 -18.64
C ASP A 65 3.58 -7.83 -17.58
N GLU A 66 4.82 -8.28 -17.60
CA GLU A 66 5.36 -9.19 -16.59
C GLU A 66 5.41 -8.57 -15.20
N VAL A 67 5.86 -7.33 -15.09
CA VAL A 67 5.90 -6.59 -13.82
C VAL A 67 4.50 -6.33 -13.31
N GLY A 68 3.57 -5.98 -14.18
CA GLY A 68 2.16 -5.80 -13.83
C GLY A 68 1.53 -7.09 -13.31
N GLN A 69 1.75 -8.22 -13.97
CA GLN A 69 1.27 -9.53 -13.51
C GLN A 69 1.89 -9.93 -12.17
N ALA A 70 3.18 -9.70 -11.98
CA ALA A 70 3.85 -9.95 -10.71
C ALA A 70 3.27 -9.08 -9.58
N ALA A 71 2.94 -7.83 -9.88
CA ALA A 71 2.29 -6.93 -8.93
C ALA A 71 0.87 -7.40 -8.57
N GLU A 72 0.11 -7.89 -9.54
CA GLU A 72 -1.21 -8.48 -9.29
C GLU A 72 -1.12 -9.71 -8.38
N GLN A 73 -0.16 -10.59 -8.62
CA GLN A 73 0.10 -11.76 -7.78
C GLN A 73 0.51 -11.35 -6.35
N THR A 74 1.35 -10.35 -6.23
CA THR A 74 1.75 -9.80 -4.93
C THR A 74 0.55 -9.22 -4.18
N ALA A 75 -0.28 -8.44 -4.85
CA ALA A 75 -1.50 -7.89 -4.26
C ALA A 75 -2.47 -9.00 -3.83
N ALA A 76 -2.64 -10.04 -4.66
CA ALA A 76 -3.48 -11.19 -4.34
C ALA A 76 -2.97 -11.96 -3.12
N HIS A 77 -1.66 -12.14 -2.99
CA HIS A 77 -1.05 -12.74 -1.81
C HIS A 77 -1.33 -11.90 -0.55
N GLY A 78 -1.16 -10.59 -0.63
CA GLY A 78 -1.48 -9.69 0.47
C GLY A 78 -2.97 -9.69 0.84
N ALA A 79 -3.85 -9.77 -0.16
CA ALA A 79 -5.29 -9.88 0.07
C ALA A 79 -5.66 -11.18 0.79
N ALA A 80 -5.02 -12.30 0.44
CA ALA A 80 -5.21 -13.57 1.16
C ALA A 80 -4.78 -13.48 2.63
N LEU A 81 -3.67 -12.80 2.91
CA LEU A 81 -3.23 -12.54 4.29
C LEU A 81 -4.20 -11.64 5.05
N ALA A 82 -4.73 -10.61 4.41
CA ALA A 82 -5.72 -9.73 5.01
C ALA A 82 -7.05 -10.46 5.27
N GLN A 83 -7.46 -11.34 4.38
CA GLN A 83 -8.63 -12.22 4.58
C GLN A 83 -8.43 -13.15 5.77
N ALA A 84 -7.24 -13.74 5.92
CA ALA A 84 -6.88 -14.54 7.09
C ALA A 84 -6.86 -13.72 8.39
N ALA A 85 -6.64 -12.42 8.30
CA ALA A 85 -6.73 -11.46 9.41
C ALA A 85 -8.15 -10.90 9.60
N GLU A 86 -9.16 -11.53 8.99
CA GLU A 86 -10.59 -11.21 9.11
C GLU A 86 -11.03 -9.90 8.46
N PHE A 87 -10.31 -9.42 7.46
CA PHE A 87 -10.76 -8.33 6.58
C PHE A 87 -11.51 -8.88 5.36
N ARG A 88 -12.45 -8.11 4.87
CA ARG A 88 -13.03 -8.32 3.53
C ARG A 88 -12.11 -7.63 2.52
N ALA A 89 -11.04 -8.31 2.15
CA ALA A 89 -9.95 -7.74 1.38
C ALA A 89 -10.06 -8.03 -0.10
N GLN A 90 -9.73 -7.03 -0.92
CA GLN A 90 -9.58 -7.17 -2.36
C GLN A 90 -8.19 -6.70 -2.79
N PRO A 91 -7.58 -7.40 -3.76
CA PRO A 91 -6.30 -6.98 -4.30
C PRO A 91 -6.46 -5.88 -5.35
N LEU A 92 -5.49 -4.99 -5.40
CA LEU A 92 -5.37 -4.00 -6.45
C LEU A 92 -3.90 -3.77 -6.80
N ALA A 93 -3.56 -3.88 -8.07
CA ALA A 93 -2.25 -3.49 -8.58
C ALA A 93 -2.38 -2.22 -9.42
N VAL A 94 -1.59 -1.21 -9.10
CA VAL A 94 -1.64 0.09 -9.76
C VAL A 94 -0.25 0.47 -10.25
N ARG A 95 -0.17 0.87 -11.51
CA ARG A 95 1.04 1.49 -12.05
C ARG A 95 1.11 2.94 -11.62
N GLY A 96 2.21 3.36 -11.03
CA GLY A 96 2.36 4.75 -10.61
C GLY A 96 3.74 5.09 -10.08
N THR A 97 4.09 6.34 -10.22
CA THR A 97 5.32 6.93 -9.68
C THR A 97 5.10 8.41 -9.36
N PRO A 98 5.56 8.92 -8.23
CA PRO A 98 6.14 8.19 -7.09
C PRO A 98 5.12 7.29 -6.38
N VAL A 99 5.61 6.26 -5.72
CA VAL A 99 4.76 5.25 -5.05
C VAL A 99 3.83 5.90 -4.01
N GLY A 100 4.35 6.82 -3.22
CA GLY A 100 3.55 7.52 -2.20
C GLY A 100 2.35 8.27 -2.79
N LYS A 101 2.54 8.91 -3.94
CA LYS A 101 1.44 9.58 -4.65
C LYS A 101 0.38 8.58 -5.13
N ALA A 102 0.79 7.46 -5.70
CA ALA A 102 -0.12 6.42 -6.15
C ALA A 102 -0.93 5.83 -4.99
N VAL A 103 -0.32 5.64 -3.83
CA VAL A 103 -1.02 5.21 -2.60
C VAL A 103 -2.08 6.22 -2.19
N ILE A 104 -1.75 7.50 -2.18
CA ILE A 104 -2.67 8.57 -1.79
C ILE A 104 -3.82 8.70 -2.79
N ASP A 105 -3.52 8.70 -4.07
CA ASP A 105 -4.55 8.82 -5.12
C ASP A 105 -5.52 7.63 -5.04
N THR A 106 -5.01 6.42 -4.84
CA THR A 106 -5.84 5.22 -4.68
C THR A 106 -6.70 5.30 -3.41
N ALA A 107 -6.13 5.78 -2.31
CA ALA A 107 -6.89 5.96 -1.07
C ALA A 107 -8.03 6.96 -1.23
N ASN A 108 -7.79 8.05 -1.95
CA ASN A 108 -8.83 9.04 -2.26
C ASN A 108 -9.90 8.48 -3.21
N ASP A 109 -9.51 7.77 -4.25
CA ASP A 109 -10.42 7.19 -5.24
C ASP A 109 -11.36 6.14 -4.62
N HIS A 110 -10.91 5.44 -3.60
CA HIS A 110 -11.66 4.39 -2.91
C HIS A 110 -12.20 4.83 -1.53
N ASP A 111 -12.14 6.09 -1.21
CA ASP A 111 -12.61 6.64 0.08
C ASP A 111 -12.07 5.89 1.30
N ALA A 112 -10.79 5.52 1.27
CA ALA A 112 -10.14 4.84 2.38
C ALA A 112 -10.10 5.73 3.62
N SER A 113 -10.44 5.16 4.76
CA SER A 113 -10.44 5.88 6.05
C SER A 113 -9.11 5.76 6.77
N LEU A 114 -8.30 4.77 6.40
CA LEU A 114 -7.03 4.46 7.03
C LEU A 114 -6.06 3.90 6.00
N ILE A 115 -4.82 4.36 6.02
CA ILE A 115 -3.72 3.79 5.26
C ILE A 115 -2.77 3.10 6.23
N VAL A 116 -2.47 1.84 5.95
CA VAL A 116 -1.53 1.03 6.72
C VAL A 116 -0.30 0.71 5.88
N LEU A 117 0.85 1.04 6.41
CA LEU A 117 2.15 0.84 5.77
C LEU A 117 3.05 0.01 6.68
N GLY A 118 3.78 -0.91 6.09
CA GLY A 118 4.96 -1.49 6.74
C GLY A 118 6.12 -0.51 6.64
N SER A 119 6.68 -0.08 7.75
CA SER A 119 7.80 0.84 7.75
C SER A 119 8.91 0.39 8.67
N HIS A 120 10.15 0.63 8.25
CA HIS A 120 11.30 0.49 9.12
C HIS A 120 11.36 1.68 10.09
N ARG A 121 11.15 1.43 11.37
CA ARG A 121 11.69 2.32 12.39
C ARG A 121 13.13 1.91 12.64
N ARG A 122 14.07 2.68 12.17
CA ARG A 122 15.43 2.53 12.66
C ARG A 122 15.46 3.01 14.10
N ALA A 123 15.72 2.10 15.01
CA ALA A 123 16.02 2.44 16.39
C ALA A 123 17.14 3.48 16.44
N GLY A 124 16.92 4.65 17.04
CA GLY A 124 17.91 5.69 17.24
C GLY A 124 17.84 6.91 16.32
N LEU A 125 17.06 6.89 15.26
CA LEU A 125 16.78 8.09 14.46
C LEU A 125 15.37 8.56 14.77
N ARG A 126 15.25 9.45 15.74
CA ARG A 126 14.03 10.04 16.22
C ARG A 126 13.11 10.49 15.07
N GLY A 127 12.20 9.62 14.67
CA GLY A 127 11.06 9.96 13.83
C GLY A 127 11.35 10.49 12.41
N ARG A 128 12.59 10.52 11.96
CA ARG A 128 12.96 11.23 10.74
C ARG A 128 12.94 10.41 9.47
N LEU A 129 12.88 9.08 9.54
CA LEU A 129 12.90 8.26 8.33
C LEU A 129 11.96 7.07 8.45
N ALA A 130 10.67 7.33 8.54
CA ALA A 130 9.75 6.49 7.82
C ALA A 130 10.18 6.54 6.35
N GLY A 131 10.31 5.40 5.67
CA GLY A 131 10.80 5.36 4.28
C GLY A 131 10.10 6.38 3.38
N SER A 132 10.66 6.68 2.23
CA SER A 132 10.17 7.73 1.31
C SER A 132 8.68 7.64 0.99
N VAL A 133 8.12 6.43 0.96
CA VAL A 133 6.68 6.21 0.73
C VAL A 133 5.87 6.67 1.94
N ALA A 134 6.25 6.30 3.15
CA ALA A 134 5.54 6.69 4.36
C ALA A 134 5.60 8.21 4.59
N ALA A 135 6.73 8.85 4.32
CA ALA A 135 6.86 10.28 4.39
C ALA A 135 5.96 10.98 3.35
N GLY A 136 5.94 10.50 2.11
CA GLY A 136 5.08 11.02 1.05
C GLY A 136 3.60 10.90 1.40
N VAL A 137 3.17 9.79 1.99
CA VAL A 137 1.79 9.57 2.42
C VAL A 137 1.41 10.50 3.56
N ARG A 138 2.28 10.72 4.55
CA ARG A 138 1.99 11.64 5.66
C ARG A 138 1.74 13.07 5.22
N PHE A 139 2.47 13.55 4.23
CA PHE A 139 2.33 14.93 3.75
C PHE A 139 1.23 15.12 2.72
N GLY A 140 0.80 14.07 2.04
CA GLY A 140 -0.13 14.17 0.92
C GLY A 140 -1.58 13.79 1.24
N TYR A 141 -1.85 13.09 2.33
CA TYR A 141 -3.18 12.56 2.63
C TYR A 141 -3.91 13.40 3.66
N SER A 142 -4.91 14.14 3.22
CA SER A 142 -5.70 15.03 4.07
C SER A 142 -6.96 14.39 4.67
N ARG A 143 -7.44 13.27 4.13
CA ARG A 143 -8.68 12.62 4.56
C ARG A 143 -8.47 11.54 5.61
N ALA A 144 -7.38 10.80 5.55
CA ALA A 144 -7.10 9.79 6.56
C ALA A 144 -6.30 10.42 7.69
N HIS A 145 -6.93 10.53 8.81
CA HIS A 145 -6.30 11.08 10.01
C HIS A 145 -5.31 10.13 10.67
N ARG A 146 -5.12 8.93 10.14
CA ARG A 146 -4.20 7.94 10.70
C ARG A 146 -3.43 7.17 9.64
N VAL A 147 -2.14 7.38 9.63
CA VAL A 147 -1.20 6.44 9.03
C VAL A 147 -0.67 5.56 10.16
N SER A 148 -1.01 4.28 10.13
CA SER A 148 -0.50 3.31 11.10
C SER A 148 0.77 2.66 10.58
N HIS A 149 1.78 2.66 11.40
CA HIS A 149 3.04 1.98 11.12
C HIS A 149 3.14 0.72 11.99
N ALA A 150 3.51 -0.39 11.38
CA ALA A 150 3.94 -1.54 12.14
C ALA A 150 5.39 -1.33 12.62
N PRO A 151 5.71 -1.72 13.85
CA PRO A 151 7.09 -1.68 14.33
C PRO A 151 7.97 -2.69 13.63
#